data_eaac0ed6e8f50c437da4bab00234f5e1
#
_entry.id   eaac0ed6e8f50c437da4bab00234f5e1
#
_cell.length_a   1.000
_cell.length_b   1.000
_cell.length_c   1.000
_cell.angle_alpha   90.00
_cell.angle_beta   90.00
_cell.angle_gamma   90.00
#
_symmetry.space_group_name_H-M   'P 1'
#
loop_
_entity.id
_entity.type
_entity.pdbx_description
1 polymer ?
#
loop_
_entity_poly.entity_id
_entity_poly.type
_entity_poly.pdbx_seq_one_letter_code
_entity_poly.pdbx_strand_id
1 'polypeptide(L)'
;MRPPEQPIDSDCVVVGASFGGLASAHALATAGLRVTVVEKKTDPGAKLHTTGIIVKDAVDQIALLDSLPADLVRRIPGVRLYAPNLSFVDLAAPGYYFLATDTPNVMRWLAAKTERAGASLRLGTALTGMQRQRSGFALDRLGTTRFVIGADGPHSKVARSAGLGINRRFLAGVEHEFAAASLVDADKLHCFIDRRLAPGYIAWVLAGVGAVQAGLARRAGSAEPSGWRPDDAMAALLDKIAPVIDLRNVQPSSVRAGLIPCGGVVRPVAASRVLLVGDAAGMVSPVTAGGIHTALKHGLAAGNAVADFLRGKSDDPAGQFVRTYPKFRAKRLLRWGFDRFQLDFPFNWLLATRPVRAAAGLVYFHHKGVFDPSEPAAPLAAPQNEDSP
;
A
#
# COMPACT_ATOMS: atom_id res chain seq x y z
N MET A 1 -35.06 4.57 31.59
CA MET A 1 -34.95 5.74 30.69
C MET A 1 -33.67 5.58 29.87
N ARG A 2 -33.76 5.62 28.54
CA ARG A 2 -32.55 5.70 27.69
C ARG A 2 -32.00 7.13 27.79
N PRO A 3 -30.66 7.30 27.86
CA PRO A 3 -30.08 8.65 27.86
C PRO A 3 -30.49 9.39 26.56
N PRO A 4 -30.67 10.71 26.62
CA PRO A 4 -31.00 11.49 25.43
C PRO A 4 -29.93 11.32 24.35
N GLU A 5 -30.37 11.22 23.11
CA GLU A 5 -29.46 11.07 21.96
C GLU A 5 -28.63 12.34 21.80
N GLN A 6 -27.32 12.21 21.82
CA GLN A 6 -26.41 13.35 21.64
C GLN A 6 -26.49 13.89 20.21
N PRO A 7 -26.36 15.20 20.01
CA PRO A 7 -26.32 15.77 18.67
C PRO A 7 -25.14 15.22 17.87
N ILE A 8 -25.31 15.06 16.57
CA ILE A 8 -24.28 14.53 15.66
C ILE A 8 -23.26 15.62 15.32
N ASP A 9 -22.01 15.45 15.75
CA ASP A 9 -20.91 16.40 15.56
C ASP A 9 -20.32 16.33 14.15
N SER A 10 -20.24 15.11 13.56
CA SER A 10 -19.70 14.88 12.22
C SER A 10 -20.53 13.88 11.43
N ASP A 11 -20.48 13.95 10.11
CA ASP A 11 -21.14 12.98 9.24
C ASP A 11 -20.32 11.69 9.14
N CYS A 12 -18.99 11.81 9.15
CA CYS A 12 -18.09 10.66 9.17
C CYS A 12 -16.81 10.96 9.95
N VAL A 13 -16.37 9.99 10.75
CA VAL A 13 -15.01 9.95 11.30
C VAL A 13 -14.20 8.88 10.56
N VAL A 14 -13.06 9.28 10.02
CA VAL A 14 -12.07 8.39 9.41
C VAL A 14 -10.94 8.16 10.41
N VAL A 15 -10.69 6.90 10.75
CA VAL A 15 -9.65 6.52 11.71
C VAL A 15 -8.41 6.05 10.98
N GLY A 16 -7.36 6.87 11.00
CA GLY A 16 -6.07 6.67 10.35
C GLY A 16 -5.87 7.54 9.11
N ALA A 17 -4.84 8.41 9.12
CA ALA A 17 -4.40 9.23 8.01
C ALA A 17 -3.47 8.44 7.06
N SER A 18 -3.93 7.27 6.61
CA SER A 18 -3.28 6.44 5.60
C SER A 18 -3.74 6.82 4.19
N PHE A 19 -3.13 6.26 3.13
CA PHE A 19 -3.58 6.45 1.75
C PHE A 19 -5.09 6.21 1.59
N GLY A 20 -5.62 5.12 2.14
CA GLY A 20 -7.04 4.81 2.08
C GLY A 20 -7.90 5.75 2.92
N GLY A 21 -7.42 6.13 4.10
CA GLY A 21 -8.14 7.04 5.00
C GLY A 21 -8.24 8.45 4.42
N LEU A 22 -7.13 9.01 3.95
CA LEU A 22 -7.11 10.34 3.34
C LEU A 22 -7.92 10.38 2.04
N ALA A 23 -7.87 9.32 1.21
CA ALA A 23 -8.71 9.21 0.02
C ALA A 23 -10.21 9.18 0.37
N SER A 24 -10.60 8.45 1.42
CA SER A 24 -11.99 8.41 1.89
C SER A 24 -12.45 9.78 2.39
N ALA A 25 -11.62 10.43 3.20
CA ALA A 25 -11.92 11.74 3.75
C ALA A 25 -12.00 12.82 2.66
N HIS A 26 -11.09 12.76 1.68
CA HIS A 26 -11.11 13.66 0.53
C HIS A 26 -12.43 13.54 -0.26
N ALA A 27 -12.87 12.31 -0.58
CA ALA A 27 -14.12 12.10 -1.30
C ALA A 27 -15.34 12.63 -0.52
N LEU A 28 -15.38 12.40 0.79
CA LEU A 28 -16.47 12.88 1.66
C LEU A 28 -16.47 14.41 1.77
N ALA A 29 -15.29 15.02 1.98
CA ALA A 29 -15.16 16.47 2.09
C ALA A 29 -15.52 17.18 0.78
N THR A 30 -15.04 16.68 -0.36
CA THR A 30 -15.43 17.16 -1.71
C THR A 30 -16.94 17.05 -1.93
N ALA A 31 -17.60 16.07 -1.29
CA ALA A 31 -19.05 15.96 -1.28
C ALA A 31 -19.74 16.95 -0.31
N GLY A 32 -19.03 17.84 0.36
CA GLY A 32 -19.57 18.85 1.28
C GLY A 32 -20.00 18.30 2.64
N LEU A 33 -19.52 17.12 3.04
CA LEU A 33 -19.84 16.49 4.31
C LEU A 33 -18.86 16.91 5.41
N ARG A 34 -19.34 16.93 6.66
CA ARG A 34 -18.50 17.20 7.84
C ARG A 34 -17.68 15.95 8.18
N VAL A 35 -16.39 15.98 7.86
CA VAL A 35 -15.46 14.85 8.01
C VAL A 35 -14.34 15.18 8.97
N THR A 36 -14.08 14.27 9.90
CA THR A 36 -12.92 14.34 10.78
C THR A 36 -12.03 13.12 10.55
N VAL A 37 -10.77 13.34 10.21
CA VAL A 37 -9.73 12.30 10.20
C VAL A 37 -9.02 12.34 11.55
N VAL A 38 -8.89 11.19 12.21
CA VAL A 38 -8.11 11.06 13.44
C VAL A 38 -6.90 10.18 13.20
N GLU A 39 -5.72 10.66 13.57
CA GLU A 39 -4.44 9.95 13.40
C GLU A 39 -3.63 10.01 14.69
N LYS A 40 -3.18 8.84 15.16
CA LYS A 40 -2.40 8.71 16.40
C LYS A 40 -1.01 9.37 16.32
N LYS A 41 -0.44 9.49 15.13
CA LYS A 41 0.83 10.19 14.90
C LYS A 41 0.59 11.69 14.82
N THR A 42 1.58 12.47 15.25
CA THR A 42 1.58 13.93 15.13
C THR A 42 1.94 14.44 13.74
N ASP A 43 2.48 13.56 12.89
CA ASP A 43 2.84 13.82 11.51
C ASP A 43 2.40 12.63 10.64
N PRO A 44 1.55 12.81 9.61
CA PRO A 44 1.11 11.73 8.73
C PRO A 44 2.25 11.07 7.96
N GLY A 45 3.37 11.78 7.75
CA GLY A 45 4.57 11.27 7.10
C GLY A 45 5.53 10.51 8.04
N ALA A 46 5.30 10.51 9.35
CA ALA A 46 6.18 9.85 10.29
C ALA A 46 5.88 8.34 10.44
N LYS A 47 6.90 7.56 10.80
CA LYS A 47 6.79 6.12 11.14
C LYS A 47 5.95 5.34 10.15
N LEU A 48 6.26 5.46 8.87
CA LEU A 48 5.59 4.73 7.79
C LEU A 48 6.05 3.26 7.75
N HIS A 49 5.17 2.39 7.23
CA HIS A 49 5.41 0.95 7.10
C HIS A 49 5.29 0.50 5.64
N THR A 50 5.68 1.35 4.69
CA THR A 50 5.59 1.08 3.25
C THR A 50 6.78 1.68 2.52
N THR A 51 7.27 0.98 1.50
CA THR A 51 8.29 1.47 0.56
C THR A 51 7.78 2.67 -0.25
N GLY A 52 6.46 2.78 -0.47
CA GLY A 52 5.91 3.89 -1.22
C GLY A 52 6.00 3.73 -2.74
N ILE A 53 5.89 2.51 -3.25
CA ILE A 53 5.85 2.25 -4.69
C ILE A 53 4.41 2.40 -5.18
N ILE A 54 4.17 3.37 -6.07
CA ILE A 54 2.89 3.57 -6.75
C ILE A 54 2.99 2.99 -8.17
N VAL A 55 2.06 2.11 -8.53
CA VAL A 55 1.98 1.53 -9.87
C VAL A 55 1.34 2.52 -10.85
N LYS A 56 1.75 2.47 -12.13
CA LYS A 56 1.18 3.34 -13.20
C LYS A 56 -0.35 3.27 -13.25
N ASP A 57 -0.94 2.10 -13.05
CA ASP A 57 -2.40 1.95 -13.03
C ASP A 57 -3.08 2.82 -11.95
N ALA A 58 -2.41 3.12 -10.84
CA ALA A 58 -2.95 4.04 -9.84
C ALA A 58 -2.90 5.48 -10.35
N VAL A 59 -1.82 5.88 -11.00
CA VAL A 59 -1.69 7.23 -11.60
C VAL A 59 -2.75 7.43 -12.68
N ASP A 60 -2.96 6.45 -13.55
CA ASP A 60 -3.93 6.54 -14.66
C ASP A 60 -5.40 6.53 -14.20
N GLN A 61 -5.71 5.93 -13.04
CA GLN A 61 -7.10 5.69 -12.61
C GLN A 61 -7.58 6.57 -11.46
N ILE A 62 -6.69 7.26 -10.78
CA ILE A 62 -7.00 7.95 -9.52
C ILE A 62 -6.68 9.44 -9.67
N ALA A 63 -7.68 10.22 -10.07
CA ALA A 63 -7.58 11.67 -10.25
C ALA A 63 -7.04 12.42 -9.01
N LEU A 64 -7.16 11.83 -7.82
CA LEU A 64 -6.55 12.38 -6.60
C LEU A 64 -5.02 12.53 -6.74
N LEU A 65 -4.36 11.74 -7.61
CA LEU A 65 -2.93 11.76 -7.87
C LEU A 65 -2.51 12.69 -9.03
N ASP A 66 -3.43 13.28 -9.80
CA ASP A 66 -3.12 14.10 -10.98
C ASP A 66 -2.22 15.30 -10.66
N SER A 67 -2.33 15.85 -9.46
CA SER A 67 -1.51 16.97 -8.96
C SER A 67 -0.40 16.53 -8.00
N LEU A 68 0.03 15.26 -8.05
CA LEU A 68 1.15 14.78 -7.25
C LEU A 68 2.44 15.48 -7.70
N PRO A 69 3.16 16.19 -6.80
CA PRO A 69 4.36 16.94 -7.16
C PRO A 69 5.44 16.03 -7.76
N ALA A 70 6.03 16.46 -8.88
CA ALA A 70 7.00 15.68 -9.62
C ALA A 70 8.32 15.44 -8.83
N ASP A 71 8.67 16.35 -7.95
CA ASP A 71 9.84 16.27 -7.06
C ASP A 71 9.68 15.23 -5.94
N LEU A 72 8.45 14.80 -5.65
CA LEU A 72 8.17 13.75 -4.67
C LEU A 72 8.19 12.33 -5.26
N VAL A 73 8.47 12.18 -6.56
CA VAL A 73 8.41 10.89 -7.22
C VAL A 73 9.57 10.67 -8.19
N ARG A 74 9.97 9.43 -8.34
CA ARG A 74 10.94 8.98 -9.33
C ARG A 74 10.34 7.85 -10.16
N ARG A 75 10.41 7.94 -11.52
CA ARG A 75 9.95 6.88 -12.41
C ARG A 75 10.97 5.74 -12.47
N ILE A 76 10.47 4.52 -12.35
CA ILE A 76 11.22 3.26 -12.44
C ILE A 76 10.56 2.43 -13.56
N PRO A 77 11.09 2.45 -14.79
CA PRO A 77 10.45 1.80 -15.95
C PRO A 77 10.67 0.28 -15.99
N GLY A 78 11.67 -0.26 -15.30
CA GLY A 78 12.03 -1.67 -15.36
C GLY A 78 12.02 -2.40 -14.02
N VAL A 79 12.04 -3.72 -14.12
CA VAL A 79 12.25 -4.63 -12.99
C VAL A 79 13.41 -5.56 -13.33
N ARG A 80 14.38 -5.69 -12.44
CA ARG A 80 15.40 -6.74 -12.50
C ARG A 80 15.09 -7.79 -11.46
N LEU A 81 14.85 -9.00 -11.91
CA LEU A 81 14.51 -10.12 -11.05
C LEU A 81 15.70 -11.06 -10.91
N TYR A 82 16.19 -11.23 -9.69
CA TYR A 82 17.34 -12.08 -9.38
C TYR A 82 16.89 -13.44 -8.84
N ALA A 83 17.56 -14.48 -9.31
CA ALA A 83 17.51 -15.81 -8.73
C ALA A 83 18.42 -15.91 -7.47
N PRO A 84 18.33 -16.98 -6.67
CA PRO A 84 19.17 -17.16 -5.48
C PRO A 84 20.69 -17.13 -5.73
N ASN A 85 21.15 -17.49 -6.93
CA ASN A 85 22.57 -17.41 -7.33
C ASN A 85 22.98 -16.05 -7.91
N LEU A 86 22.10 -15.03 -7.82
CA LEU A 86 22.26 -13.69 -8.38
C LEU A 86 22.29 -13.60 -9.92
N SER A 87 22.03 -14.68 -10.64
CA SER A 87 21.66 -14.55 -12.05
C SER A 87 20.34 -13.80 -12.16
N PHE A 88 20.15 -13.02 -13.23
CA PHE A 88 18.97 -12.15 -13.33
C PHE A 88 18.36 -12.14 -14.72
N VAL A 89 17.14 -11.63 -14.77
CA VAL A 89 16.43 -11.23 -15.99
C VAL A 89 15.89 -9.82 -15.82
N ASP A 90 15.99 -9.04 -16.89
CA ASP A 90 15.35 -7.73 -16.96
C ASP A 90 13.94 -7.86 -17.57
N LEU A 91 12.99 -7.16 -16.98
CA LEU A 91 11.60 -7.13 -17.38
C LEU A 91 11.17 -5.68 -17.56
N ALA A 92 10.49 -5.39 -18.65
CA ALA A 92 9.87 -4.11 -18.91
C ALA A 92 8.55 -4.30 -19.66
N ALA A 93 7.71 -3.29 -19.68
CA ALA A 93 6.53 -3.24 -20.54
C ALA A 93 6.41 -1.85 -21.20
N PRO A 94 5.97 -1.75 -22.46
CA PRO A 94 5.90 -0.48 -23.16
C PRO A 94 5.08 0.56 -22.41
N GLY A 95 5.69 1.71 -22.13
CA GLY A 95 5.03 2.81 -21.46
C GLY A 95 4.62 2.57 -20.01
N TYR A 96 4.96 1.42 -19.42
CA TYR A 96 4.69 1.13 -18.02
C TYR A 96 5.85 1.59 -17.12
N TYR A 97 5.53 2.01 -15.91
CA TYR A 97 6.50 2.39 -14.89
C TYR A 97 5.90 2.24 -13.49
N PHE A 98 6.78 2.22 -12.52
CA PHE A 98 6.46 2.42 -11.11
C PHE A 98 6.92 3.81 -10.70
N LEU A 99 6.26 4.41 -9.71
CA LEU A 99 6.76 5.61 -9.04
C LEU A 99 7.31 5.19 -7.68
N ALA A 100 8.62 5.33 -7.48
CA ALA A 100 9.21 5.40 -6.16
C ALA A 100 8.92 6.78 -5.58
N THR A 101 8.49 6.86 -4.33
CA THR A 101 8.04 8.12 -3.74
C THR A 101 8.90 8.54 -2.55
N ASP A 102 9.04 9.84 -2.34
CA ASP A 102 9.28 10.41 -1.01
C ASP A 102 7.99 10.25 -0.20
N THR A 103 7.79 9.05 0.34
CA THR A 103 6.52 8.66 0.96
C THR A 103 6.13 9.57 2.13
N PRO A 104 7.05 10.02 3.02
CA PRO A 104 6.73 11.02 4.04
C PRO A 104 6.09 12.28 3.48
N ASN A 105 6.69 12.87 2.46
CA ASN A 105 6.19 14.12 1.88
C ASN A 105 4.95 13.90 1.01
N VAL A 106 4.82 12.76 0.34
CA VAL A 106 3.56 12.38 -0.34
C VAL A 106 2.40 12.27 0.66
N MET A 107 2.61 11.71 1.84
CA MET A 107 1.58 11.61 2.87
C MET A 107 1.19 12.99 3.42
N ARG A 108 2.15 13.89 3.66
CA ARG A 108 1.88 15.29 4.06
C ARG A 108 1.12 16.04 2.97
N TRP A 109 1.55 15.91 1.72
CA TRP A 109 0.86 16.49 0.57
C TRP A 109 -0.60 16.00 0.46
N LEU A 110 -0.83 14.70 0.59
CA LEU A 110 -2.17 14.11 0.52
C LEU A 110 -3.05 14.57 1.70
N ALA A 111 -2.48 14.69 2.90
CA ALA A 111 -3.15 15.24 4.08
C ALA A 111 -3.58 16.70 3.84
N ALA A 112 -2.65 17.55 3.40
CA ALA A 112 -2.94 18.96 3.08
C ALA A 112 -3.97 19.10 1.93
N LYS A 113 -3.93 18.23 0.91
CA LYS A 113 -4.94 18.19 -0.16
C LYS A 113 -6.33 17.83 0.39
N THR A 114 -6.38 16.92 1.36
CA THR A 114 -7.62 16.49 2.02
C THR A 114 -8.20 17.60 2.92
N GLU A 115 -7.35 18.33 3.64
CA GLU A 115 -7.77 19.51 4.43
C GLU A 115 -8.31 20.62 3.53
N ARG A 116 -7.63 20.92 2.41
CA ARG A 116 -8.12 21.90 1.43
C ARG A 116 -9.48 21.52 0.81
N ALA A 117 -9.82 20.24 0.77
CA ALA A 117 -11.14 19.78 0.37
C ALA A 117 -12.23 19.98 1.46
N GLY A 118 -11.85 20.38 2.68
CA GLY A 118 -12.75 20.67 3.78
C GLY A 118 -12.78 19.62 4.91
N ALA A 119 -11.89 18.61 4.90
CA ALA A 119 -11.77 17.68 6.01
C ALA A 119 -11.01 18.29 7.19
N SER A 120 -11.41 17.97 8.42
CA SER A 120 -10.65 18.32 9.63
C SER A 120 -9.69 17.19 10.00
N LEU A 121 -8.39 17.48 10.15
CA LEU A 121 -7.40 16.51 10.58
C LEU A 121 -7.05 16.72 12.07
N ARG A 122 -7.25 15.67 12.89
CA ARG A 122 -6.84 15.63 14.30
C ARG A 122 -5.65 14.68 14.45
N LEU A 123 -4.46 15.23 14.29
CA LEU A 123 -3.20 14.52 14.49
C LEU A 123 -2.90 14.34 15.99
N GLY A 124 -2.04 13.39 16.35
CA GLY A 124 -1.74 13.07 17.75
C GLY A 124 -2.94 12.46 18.51
N THR A 125 -3.97 12.03 17.79
CA THR A 125 -5.25 11.61 18.36
C THR A 125 -5.57 10.17 17.98
N ALA A 126 -5.63 9.28 18.97
CA ALA A 126 -5.98 7.87 18.78
C ALA A 126 -7.45 7.61 19.11
N LEU A 127 -8.09 6.73 18.35
CA LEU A 127 -9.38 6.17 18.75
C LEU A 127 -9.20 5.31 19.99
N THR A 128 -9.82 5.66 21.13
CA THR A 128 -9.76 4.92 22.38
C THR A 128 -10.95 4.01 22.60
N GLY A 129 -12.14 4.47 22.26
CA GLY A 129 -13.39 3.71 22.35
C GLY A 129 -14.38 4.12 21.26
N MET A 130 -15.30 3.20 20.96
CA MET A 130 -16.40 3.40 20.01
C MET A 130 -17.63 2.67 20.52
N GLN A 131 -18.70 3.40 20.76
CA GLN A 131 -19.98 2.87 21.25
C GLN A 131 -21.08 3.13 20.22
N ARG A 132 -21.86 2.10 19.90
CA ARG A 132 -22.96 2.23 18.95
C ARG A 132 -24.12 3.00 19.58
N GLN A 133 -24.66 3.94 18.84
CA GLN A 133 -25.90 4.69 19.14
C GLN A 133 -26.97 4.42 18.06
N ARG A 134 -28.17 4.91 18.27
CA ARG A 134 -29.28 4.75 17.31
C ARG A 134 -28.98 5.39 15.96
N SER A 135 -28.42 6.60 15.95
CA SER A 135 -28.12 7.40 14.75
C SER A 135 -26.68 7.26 14.24
N GLY A 136 -25.81 6.55 14.96
CA GLY A 136 -24.39 6.42 14.60
C GLY A 136 -23.52 5.84 15.71
N PHE A 137 -22.48 6.57 16.06
CA PHE A 137 -21.49 6.17 17.08
C PHE A 137 -21.10 7.35 17.96
N ALA A 138 -20.90 7.08 19.25
CA ALA A 138 -20.14 7.93 20.16
C ALA A 138 -18.70 7.44 20.20
N LEU A 139 -17.75 8.33 19.96
CA LEU A 139 -16.31 8.06 19.98
C LEU A 139 -15.69 8.82 21.14
N ASP A 140 -14.94 8.11 21.99
CA ASP A 140 -14.34 8.71 23.17
C ASP A 140 -13.47 9.93 22.80
N ARG A 141 -13.75 11.09 23.40
CA ARG A 141 -13.07 12.36 23.17
C ARG A 141 -13.16 12.92 21.74
N LEU A 142 -13.92 12.27 20.85
CA LEU A 142 -14.07 12.68 19.45
C LEU A 142 -15.48 13.13 19.10
N GLY A 143 -16.43 12.93 20.03
CA GLY A 143 -17.85 13.27 19.84
C GLY A 143 -18.62 12.18 19.12
N THR A 144 -19.69 12.57 18.45
CA THR A 144 -20.64 11.68 17.78
C THR A 144 -20.54 11.77 16.26
N THR A 145 -20.75 10.64 15.58
CA THR A 145 -20.69 10.57 14.12
C THR A 145 -21.71 9.60 13.56
N ARG A 146 -22.16 9.83 12.32
CA ARG A 146 -23.08 8.92 11.63
C ARG A 146 -22.38 7.69 11.09
N PHE A 147 -21.12 7.84 10.59
CA PHE A 147 -20.33 6.80 9.97
C PHE A 147 -18.91 6.76 10.55
N VAL A 148 -18.30 5.57 10.52
CA VAL A 148 -16.87 5.38 10.82
C VAL A 148 -16.22 4.63 9.67
N ILE A 149 -15.11 5.16 9.14
CA ILE A 149 -14.25 4.45 8.20
C ILE A 149 -12.94 4.09 8.91
N GLY A 150 -12.67 2.78 9.03
CA GLY A 150 -11.44 2.26 9.60
C GLY A 150 -10.34 2.16 8.55
N ALA A 151 -9.30 2.98 8.69
CA ALA A 151 -8.08 3.00 7.90
C ALA A 151 -6.83 2.89 8.79
N ASP A 152 -6.99 2.27 9.94
CA ASP A 152 -6.10 2.24 11.10
C ASP A 152 -5.09 1.08 11.07
N GLY A 153 -4.83 0.54 9.87
CA GLY A 153 -3.76 -0.42 9.61
C GLY A 153 -4.12 -1.87 9.94
N PRO A 154 -3.13 -2.78 9.84
CA PRO A 154 -3.37 -4.23 9.81
C PRO A 154 -3.97 -4.80 11.10
N HIS A 155 -3.79 -4.13 12.22
CA HIS A 155 -4.38 -4.48 13.52
C HIS A 155 -5.56 -3.59 13.89
N SER A 156 -6.45 -3.31 12.95
CA SER A 156 -7.55 -2.36 13.09
C SER A 156 -8.31 -2.47 14.41
N LYS A 157 -8.33 -1.37 15.15
CA LYS A 157 -9.16 -1.22 16.34
C LYS A 157 -10.62 -1.03 15.97
N VAL A 158 -10.87 -0.29 14.86
CA VAL A 158 -12.23 -0.11 14.33
C VAL A 158 -12.86 -1.46 13.99
N ALA A 159 -12.11 -2.35 13.32
CA ALA A 159 -12.60 -3.69 12.98
C ALA A 159 -13.03 -4.46 14.23
N ARG A 160 -12.17 -4.49 15.24
CA ARG A 160 -12.48 -5.18 16.52
C ARG A 160 -13.67 -4.58 17.25
N SER A 161 -13.72 -3.25 17.36
CA SER A 161 -14.82 -2.56 18.06
C SER A 161 -16.17 -2.70 17.36
N ALA A 162 -16.15 -2.86 16.02
CA ALA A 162 -17.37 -3.02 15.22
C ALA A 162 -17.76 -4.49 14.98
N GLY A 163 -17.01 -5.47 15.49
CA GLY A 163 -17.26 -6.89 15.25
C GLY A 163 -17.04 -7.30 13.78
N LEU A 164 -16.18 -6.57 13.05
CA LEU A 164 -15.83 -6.86 11.67
C LEU A 164 -14.70 -7.90 11.58
N GLY A 165 -14.41 -8.36 10.35
CA GLY A 165 -13.31 -9.25 10.09
C GLY A 165 -11.95 -8.64 10.45
N ILE A 166 -11.01 -9.47 10.90
CA ILE A 166 -9.65 -9.06 11.27
C ILE A 166 -8.63 -9.82 10.45
N ASN A 167 -7.48 -9.19 10.18
CA ASN A 167 -6.35 -9.84 9.55
C ASN A 167 -5.74 -10.92 10.46
N ARG A 168 -5.35 -12.06 9.85
CA ARG A 168 -4.75 -13.20 10.57
C ARG A 168 -3.46 -13.70 9.92
N ARG A 169 -3.11 -13.24 8.73
CA ARG A 169 -1.91 -13.64 7.99
C ARG A 169 -1.14 -12.41 7.58
N PHE A 170 0.14 -12.40 7.88
CA PHE A 170 0.99 -11.24 7.68
C PHE A 170 2.32 -11.63 7.02
N LEU A 171 2.93 -10.66 6.36
CA LEU A 171 4.37 -10.61 6.14
C LEU A 171 4.94 -9.62 7.17
N ALA A 172 6.09 -9.94 7.73
CA ALA A 172 6.91 -9.01 8.49
C ALA A 172 7.96 -8.42 7.55
N GLY A 173 7.95 -7.10 7.39
CA GLY A 173 8.86 -6.37 6.51
C GLY A 173 9.81 -5.48 7.30
N VAL A 174 11.03 -5.33 6.77
CA VAL A 174 12.00 -4.33 7.19
C VAL A 174 12.58 -3.65 5.95
N GLU A 175 12.83 -2.35 6.04
CA GLU A 175 13.41 -1.54 4.99
C GLU A 175 14.36 -0.51 5.58
N HIS A 176 15.51 -0.33 4.96
CA HIS A 176 16.47 0.72 5.24
C HIS A 176 16.56 1.69 4.06
N GLU A 177 16.68 2.97 4.35
CA GLU A 177 16.97 4.03 3.39
C GLU A 177 18.43 4.49 3.55
N PHE A 178 19.13 4.67 2.43
CA PHE A 178 20.54 5.03 2.37
C PHE A 178 20.69 6.31 1.56
N ALA A 179 20.64 7.47 2.21
CA ALA A 179 20.71 8.79 1.55
C ALA A 179 22.05 9.04 0.86
N ALA A 180 23.16 8.47 1.39
CA ALA A 180 24.50 8.63 0.83
C ALA A 180 24.83 7.59 -0.27
N ALA A 181 23.90 6.70 -0.63
CA ALA A 181 24.13 5.66 -1.62
C ALA A 181 23.67 6.08 -3.01
N SER A 182 24.35 5.57 -4.04
CA SER A 182 23.91 5.57 -5.42
C SER A 182 23.71 4.13 -5.90
N LEU A 183 22.82 3.95 -6.86
CA LEU A 183 22.47 2.65 -7.39
C LEU A 183 22.80 2.61 -8.89
N VAL A 184 23.61 1.65 -9.30
CA VAL A 184 23.79 1.28 -10.72
C VAL A 184 22.47 0.67 -11.20
N ASP A 185 22.10 0.91 -12.46
CA ASP A 185 20.77 0.55 -12.99
C ASP A 185 19.60 1.11 -12.14
N ALA A 186 19.72 2.38 -11.76
CA ALA A 186 18.76 3.11 -10.93
C ALA A 186 17.39 3.31 -11.59
N ASP A 187 17.22 2.90 -12.83
CA ASP A 187 15.97 2.82 -13.61
C ASP A 187 15.20 1.50 -13.38
N LYS A 188 15.70 0.63 -12.51
CA LYS A 188 15.11 -0.68 -12.23
C LYS A 188 14.73 -0.85 -10.77
N LEU A 189 13.62 -1.54 -10.56
CA LEU A 189 13.27 -2.16 -9.27
C LEU A 189 13.98 -3.52 -9.21
N HIS A 190 15.00 -3.63 -8.38
CA HIS A 190 15.73 -4.87 -8.17
C HIS A 190 14.98 -5.75 -7.18
N CYS A 191 14.54 -6.93 -7.62
CA CYS A 191 13.79 -7.90 -6.81
C CYS A 191 14.58 -9.19 -6.68
N PHE A 192 14.79 -9.67 -5.45
CA PHE A 192 15.56 -10.87 -5.15
C PHE A 192 14.62 -11.97 -4.64
N ILE A 193 14.62 -13.10 -5.35
CA ILE A 193 13.89 -14.31 -4.95
C ILE A 193 14.89 -15.22 -4.25
N ASP A 194 14.86 -15.29 -2.94
CA ASP A 194 15.72 -16.17 -2.13
C ASP A 194 14.94 -16.60 -0.88
N ARG A 195 14.66 -17.90 -0.76
CA ARG A 195 13.92 -18.45 0.37
C ARG A 195 14.64 -18.30 1.69
N ARG A 196 15.97 -18.26 1.69
CA ARG A 196 16.76 -18.12 2.92
C ARG A 196 16.67 -16.70 3.48
N LEU A 197 16.63 -15.70 2.60
CA LEU A 197 16.48 -14.29 2.98
C LEU A 197 15.02 -13.93 3.29
N ALA A 198 14.13 -14.23 2.36
CA ALA A 198 12.75 -13.78 2.37
C ALA A 198 11.77 -14.96 2.19
N PRO A 199 11.66 -15.89 3.18
CA PRO A 199 10.78 -17.04 3.06
C PRO A 199 9.33 -16.61 2.87
N GLY A 200 8.74 -17.01 1.75
CA GLY A 200 7.38 -16.70 1.35
C GLY A 200 7.19 -15.30 0.78
N TYR A 201 8.27 -14.55 0.51
CA TYR A 201 8.20 -13.28 -0.22
C TYR A 201 9.52 -12.99 -0.94
N ILE A 202 9.90 -11.72 -1.11
CA ILE A 202 11.10 -11.25 -1.81
C ILE A 202 11.85 -10.20 -0.99
N ALA A 203 13.11 -9.96 -1.36
CA ALA A 203 13.81 -8.74 -1.02
C ALA A 203 13.85 -7.80 -2.23
N TRP A 204 14.07 -6.50 -1.98
CA TRP A 204 14.09 -5.48 -3.03
C TRP A 204 15.12 -4.40 -2.75
N VAL A 205 15.62 -3.78 -3.83
CA VAL A 205 16.38 -2.55 -3.79
C VAL A 205 15.91 -1.64 -4.92
N LEU A 206 15.78 -0.35 -4.66
CA LEU A 206 15.43 0.64 -5.68
C LEU A 206 16.03 2.01 -5.37
N ALA A 207 16.25 2.80 -6.41
CA ALA A 207 16.58 4.20 -6.27
C ALA A 207 15.29 4.98 -6.01
N GLY A 208 15.08 5.41 -4.77
CA GLY A 208 14.00 6.31 -4.37
C GLY A 208 14.29 7.78 -4.68
N VAL A 209 13.51 8.68 -4.08
CA VAL A 209 13.74 10.12 -4.10
C VAL A 209 14.73 10.46 -2.97
N GLY A 210 15.94 10.88 -3.34
CA GLY A 210 16.97 11.28 -2.38
C GLY A 210 17.65 10.15 -1.59
N ALA A 211 17.25 8.88 -1.80
CA ALA A 211 17.85 7.75 -1.10
C ALA A 211 17.70 6.44 -1.90
N VAL A 212 18.61 5.50 -1.70
CA VAL A 212 18.42 4.10 -2.10
C VAL A 212 17.63 3.40 -0.99
N GLN A 213 16.59 2.68 -1.37
CA GLN A 213 15.76 1.88 -0.46
C GLN A 213 16.10 0.41 -0.65
N ALA A 214 16.44 -0.30 0.44
CA ALA A 214 16.66 -1.73 0.44
C ALA A 214 15.80 -2.37 1.52
N GLY A 215 15.04 -3.41 1.17
CA GLY A 215 14.14 -4.06 2.10
C GLY A 215 13.90 -5.53 1.79
N LEU A 216 13.33 -6.20 2.75
CA LEU A 216 12.84 -7.55 2.59
C LEU A 216 11.57 -7.75 3.42
N ALA A 217 10.75 -8.71 3.01
CA ALA A 217 9.66 -9.17 3.85
C ALA A 217 9.59 -10.69 3.82
N ARG A 218 9.15 -11.26 4.93
CA ARG A 218 8.98 -12.70 5.09
C ARG A 218 7.63 -13.02 5.68
N ARG A 219 7.17 -14.26 5.53
CA ARG A 219 5.94 -14.69 6.18
C ARG A 219 6.12 -14.62 7.70
N ALA A 220 5.24 -13.87 8.37
CA ALA A 220 5.06 -13.95 9.81
C ALA A 220 4.17 -15.16 10.09
N GLY A 221 4.69 -16.15 10.84
CA GLY A 221 3.91 -17.28 11.33
C GLY A 221 2.92 -16.83 12.40
N SER A 222 2.02 -17.71 12.77
CA SER A 222 1.20 -17.56 13.99
C SER A 222 2.06 -17.65 15.27
N ALA A 223 3.27 -18.19 15.15
CA ALA A 223 4.37 -18.04 16.09
C ALA A 223 5.56 -17.53 15.27
N GLU A 224 6.06 -16.33 15.55
CA GLU A 224 7.36 -15.94 15.05
C GLU A 224 8.37 -17.02 15.48
N PRO A 225 9.26 -17.47 14.57
CA PRO A 225 10.37 -18.29 15.02
C PRO A 225 11.07 -17.46 16.10
N SER A 226 11.14 -17.99 17.32
CA SER A 226 11.88 -17.35 18.40
C SER A 226 13.27 -17.04 17.88
N GLY A 227 13.61 -15.74 17.71
CA GLY A 227 14.92 -15.29 17.27
C GLY A 227 14.98 -14.53 15.93
N TRP A 228 13.91 -14.29 15.19
CA TRP A 228 14.01 -13.41 14.03
C TRP A 228 14.16 -11.94 14.45
N ARG A 229 15.27 -11.33 14.04
CA ARG A 229 15.55 -9.92 14.27
C ARG A 229 15.58 -9.19 12.92
N PRO A 230 14.87 -8.08 12.75
CA PRO A 230 14.89 -7.30 11.51
C PRO A 230 16.29 -6.89 11.08
N ASP A 231 17.16 -6.52 12.03
CA ASP A 231 18.53 -6.09 11.76
C ASP A 231 19.40 -7.23 11.23
N ASP A 232 19.29 -8.45 11.80
CA ASP A 232 20.03 -9.62 11.32
C ASP A 232 19.56 -10.01 9.90
N ALA A 233 18.27 -9.90 9.62
CA ALA A 233 17.72 -10.17 8.31
C ALA A 233 18.19 -9.15 7.25
N MET A 234 18.28 -7.88 7.64
CA MET A 234 18.82 -6.83 6.77
C MET A 234 20.32 -7.03 6.54
N ALA A 235 21.11 -7.33 7.57
CA ALA A 235 22.53 -7.62 7.42
C ALA A 235 22.76 -8.79 6.45
N ALA A 236 22.01 -9.88 6.60
CA ALA A 236 22.09 -11.04 5.70
C ALA A 236 21.68 -10.68 4.25
N LEU A 237 20.72 -9.78 4.06
CA LEU A 237 20.36 -9.26 2.74
C LEU A 237 21.54 -8.48 2.15
N LEU A 238 22.08 -7.50 2.87
CA LEU A 238 23.17 -6.65 2.38
C LEU A 238 24.42 -7.47 2.03
N ASP A 239 24.77 -8.47 2.84
CA ASP A 239 25.87 -9.39 2.54
C ASP A 239 25.60 -10.21 1.27
N LYS A 240 24.38 -10.70 1.11
CA LYS A 240 23.99 -11.52 -0.04
C LYS A 240 24.06 -10.74 -1.35
N ILE A 241 23.57 -9.50 -1.36
CA ILE A 241 23.49 -8.70 -2.58
C ILE A 241 24.79 -7.93 -2.91
N ALA A 242 25.75 -7.87 -1.99
CA ALA A 242 26.98 -7.11 -2.14
C ALA A 242 27.73 -7.34 -3.47
N PRO A 243 27.77 -8.56 -4.07
CA PRO A 243 28.40 -8.76 -5.38
C PRO A 243 27.78 -7.97 -6.53
N VAL A 244 26.52 -7.52 -6.38
CA VAL A 244 25.77 -6.78 -7.42
C VAL A 244 25.36 -5.37 -6.97
N ILE A 245 25.11 -5.19 -5.67
CA ILE A 245 24.75 -3.91 -5.05
C ILE A 245 25.39 -3.89 -3.65
N ASP A 246 26.45 -3.11 -3.46
CA ASP A 246 27.14 -3.03 -2.17
C ASP A 246 26.71 -1.81 -1.36
N LEU A 247 25.94 -2.06 -0.31
CA LEU A 247 25.45 -1.05 0.64
C LEU A 247 26.00 -1.28 2.07
N ARG A 248 26.88 -2.25 2.28
CA ARG A 248 27.37 -2.67 3.62
C ARG A 248 28.07 -1.57 4.40
N ASN A 249 28.79 -0.69 3.69
CA ASN A 249 29.55 0.40 4.30
C ASN A 249 28.80 1.74 4.35
N VAL A 250 27.51 1.74 3.99
CA VAL A 250 26.68 2.95 4.04
C VAL A 250 25.75 2.85 5.24
N GLN A 251 25.76 3.86 6.10
CA GLN A 251 24.86 3.91 7.24
C GLN A 251 23.43 4.25 6.78
N PRO A 252 22.41 3.55 7.27
CA PRO A 252 21.03 3.87 6.94
C PRO A 252 20.62 5.21 7.56
N SER A 253 19.99 6.05 6.77
CA SER A 253 19.40 7.33 7.21
C SER A 253 18.02 7.16 7.85
N SER A 254 17.33 6.08 7.51
CA SER A 254 16.00 5.74 8.03
C SER A 254 15.80 4.24 8.04
N VAL A 255 15.07 3.75 9.05
CA VAL A 255 14.68 2.35 9.19
C VAL A 255 13.17 2.26 9.36
N ARG A 256 12.54 1.36 8.61
CA ARG A 256 11.11 1.07 8.68
C ARG A 256 10.89 -0.42 8.91
N ALA A 257 9.95 -0.76 9.77
CA ALA A 257 9.51 -2.13 9.94
C ALA A 257 7.99 -2.17 10.15
N GLY A 258 7.36 -3.24 9.70
CA GLY A 258 5.91 -3.35 9.84
C GLY A 258 5.33 -4.67 9.36
N LEU A 259 4.04 -4.85 9.66
CA LEU A 259 3.28 -6.01 9.21
C LEU A 259 2.42 -5.65 8.00
N ILE A 260 2.47 -6.50 6.99
CA ILE A 260 1.69 -6.37 5.76
C ILE A 260 0.64 -7.48 5.74
N PRO A 261 -0.66 -7.18 5.69
CA PRO A 261 -1.69 -8.19 5.68
C PRO A 261 -1.72 -8.92 4.33
N CYS A 262 -1.43 -10.22 4.31
CA CYS A 262 -1.37 -11.03 3.09
C CYS A 262 -2.47 -12.08 2.98
N GLY A 263 -3.44 -12.09 3.91
CA GLY A 263 -4.55 -13.05 3.94
C GLY A 263 -5.68 -12.77 2.93
N GLY A 264 -5.64 -11.61 2.27
CA GLY A 264 -6.73 -11.08 1.44
C GLY A 264 -7.81 -10.38 2.28
N VAL A 265 -8.86 -9.91 1.61
CA VAL A 265 -9.91 -9.09 2.21
C VAL A 265 -10.58 -9.79 3.40
N VAL A 266 -10.65 -9.11 4.53
CA VAL A 266 -11.31 -9.61 5.76
C VAL A 266 -12.83 -9.72 5.56
N ARG A 267 -13.50 -10.57 6.36
CA ARG A 267 -14.95 -10.77 6.26
C ARG A 267 -15.60 -10.85 7.63
N PRO A 268 -16.66 -10.08 7.89
CA PRO A 268 -17.20 -8.98 7.08
C PRO A 268 -16.25 -7.77 7.08
N VAL A 269 -16.25 -6.99 5.99
CA VAL A 269 -15.37 -5.84 5.80
C VAL A 269 -16.13 -4.51 5.97
N ALA A 270 -17.43 -4.59 5.97
CA ALA A 270 -18.35 -3.51 6.29
C ALA A 270 -19.60 -4.06 6.96
N ALA A 271 -20.20 -3.31 7.83
CA ALA A 271 -21.50 -3.59 8.43
C ALA A 271 -22.16 -2.28 8.87
N SER A 272 -23.46 -2.15 8.59
CA SER A 272 -24.24 -0.95 8.93
C SER A 272 -23.53 0.34 8.47
N ARG A 273 -22.97 1.10 9.41
CA ARG A 273 -22.33 2.40 9.21
C ARG A 273 -20.82 2.39 9.48
N VAL A 274 -20.19 1.22 9.38
CA VAL A 274 -18.73 1.05 9.52
C VAL A 274 -18.17 0.37 8.30
N LEU A 275 -17.15 0.97 7.68
CA LEU A 275 -16.44 0.42 6.52
C LEU A 275 -14.94 0.35 6.83
N LEU A 276 -14.25 -0.69 6.33
CA LEU A 276 -12.80 -0.81 6.45
C LEU A 276 -12.13 -0.59 5.09
N VAL A 277 -11.01 0.12 5.07
CA VAL A 277 -10.22 0.39 3.86
C VAL A 277 -8.73 0.09 4.08
N GLY A 278 -7.98 -0.08 3.00
CA GLY A 278 -6.55 -0.33 3.04
C GLY A 278 -6.20 -1.59 3.84
N ASP A 279 -5.13 -1.51 4.63
CA ASP A 279 -4.63 -2.63 5.44
C ASP A 279 -5.62 -3.10 6.51
N ALA A 280 -6.46 -2.21 7.04
CA ALA A 280 -7.52 -2.59 7.98
C ALA A 280 -8.50 -3.58 7.35
N ALA A 281 -8.75 -3.46 6.05
CA ALA A 281 -9.58 -4.36 5.26
C ALA A 281 -8.83 -5.57 4.68
N GLY A 282 -7.50 -5.64 4.84
CA GLY A 282 -6.68 -6.65 4.17
C GLY A 282 -6.57 -6.47 2.67
N MET A 283 -6.69 -5.23 2.17
CA MET A 283 -6.69 -4.88 0.74
C MET A 283 -5.29 -4.80 0.15
N VAL A 284 -4.45 -5.73 0.45
CA VAL A 284 -3.10 -5.84 -0.11
C VAL A 284 -3.08 -6.99 -1.11
N SER A 285 -2.39 -6.81 -2.24
CA SER A 285 -2.19 -7.88 -3.21
C SER A 285 -1.47 -9.07 -2.54
N PRO A 286 -2.03 -10.27 -2.53
CA PRO A 286 -1.38 -11.42 -1.89
C PRO A 286 -0.03 -11.82 -2.50
N VAL A 287 0.25 -11.41 -3.73
CA VAL A 287 1.46 -11.77 -4.47
C VAL A 287 2.52 -10.68 -4.39
N THR A 288 2.14 -9.43 -4.70
CA THR A 288 3.10 -8.31 -4.80
C THR A 288 3.21 -7.49 -3.52
N ALA A 289 2.38 -7.78 -2.49
CA ALA A 289 2.18 -6.94 -1.30
C ALA A 289 1.89 -5.45 -1.62
N GLY A 290 1.58 -5.13 -2.88
CA GLY A 290 1.18 -3.79 -3.30
C GLY A 290 -0.21 -3.46 -2.75
N GLY A 291 -0.31 -2.41 -1.93
CA GLY A 291 -1.55 -2.00 -1.26
C GLY A 291 -1.99 -0.58 -1.59
N ILE A 292 -1.08 0.30 -2.04
CA ILE A 292 -1.37 1.74 -2.21
C ILE A 292 -2.48 1.98 -3.23
N HIS A 293 -2.40 1.37 -4.42
CA HIS A 293 -3.43 1.50 -5.46
C HIS A 293 -4.82 1.07 -4.94
N THR A 294 -4.90 -0.10 -4.33
CA THR A 294 -6.16 -0.61 -3.77
C THR A 294 -6.65 0.23 -2.60
N ALA A 295 -5.76 0.71 -1.73
CA ALA A 295 -6.10 1.58 -0.61
C ALA A 295 -6.71 2.90 -1.09
N LEU A 296 -6.09 3.58 -2.06
CA LEU A 296 -6.61 4.82 -2.65
C LEU A 296 -7.96 4.59 -3.35
N LYS A 297 -8.04 3.60 -4.24
CA LYS A 297 -9.24 3.29 -5.01
C LYS A 297 -10.43 2.96 -4.11
N HIS A 298 -10.23 2.09 -3.14
CA HIS A 298 -11.30 1.69 -2.23
C HIS A 298 -11.56 2.73 -1.14
N GLY A 299 -10.57 3.54 -0.79
CA GLY A 299 -10.79 4.73 0.03
C GLY A 299 -11.77 5.70 -0.62
N LEU A 300 -11.54 6.08 -1.88
CA LEU A 300 -12.48 6.89 -2.65
C LEU A 300 -13.86 6.22 -2.76
N ALA A 301 -13.91 4.92 -3.03
CA ALA A 301 -15.17 4.19 -3.13
C ALA A 301 -15.96 4.17 -1.80
N ALA A 302 -15.27 4.03 -0.67
CA ALA A 302 -15.89 4.10 0.66
C ALA A 302 -16.47 5.49 0.94
N GLY A 303 -15.68 6.54 0.67
CA GLY A 303 -16.13 7.92 0.82
C GLY A 303 -17.35 8.23 -0.04
N ASN A 304 -17.31 7.84 -1.31
CA ASN A 304 -18.43 8.03 -2.25
C ASN A 304 -19.69 7.26 -1.82
N ALA A 305 -19.57 5.99 -1.40
CA ALA A 305 -20.69 5.20 -0.95
C ALA A 305 -21.40 5.82 0.27
N VAL A 306 -20.61 6.35 1.24
CA VAL A 306 -21.16 7.07 2.39
C VAL A 306 -21.81 8.40 1.97
N ALA A 307 -21.19 9.14 1.05
CA ALA A 307 -21.72 10.40 0.55
C ALA A 307 -23.05 10.19 -0.21
N ASP A 308 -23.13 9.17 -1.05
CA ASP A 308 -24.37 8.83 -1.80
C ASP A 308 -25.51 8.45 -0.85
N PHE A 309 -25.20 7.67 0.20
CA PHE A 309 -26.19 7.36 1.23
C PHE A 309 -26.68 8.60 1.98
N LEU A 310 -25.78 9.46 2.42
CA LEU A 310 -26.15 10.66 3.19
C LEU A 310 -26.90 11.70 2.36
N ARG A 311 -26.76 11.64 1.03
CA ARG A 311 -27.52 12.45 0.07
C ARG A 311 -28.81 11.80 -0.43
N GLY A 312 -29.17 10.62 0.09
CA GLY A 312 -30.37 9.89 -0.30
C GLY A 312 -30.31 9.23 -1.69
N LYS A 313 -29.10 9.05 -2.26
CA LYS A 313 -28.89 8.40 -3.57
C LYS A 313 -28.74 6.88 -3.48
N SER A 314 -28.51 6.35 -2.30
CA SER A 314 -28.31 4.91 -2.04
C SER A 314 -28.83 4.56 -0.66
N ASP A 315 -29.44 3.37 -0.52
CA ASP A 315 -29.98 2.86 0.75
C ASP A 315 -29.02 1.91 1.48
N ASP A 316 -27.99 1.40 0.79
CA ASP A 316 -27.04 0.42 1.33
C ASP A 316 -25.58 0.76 0.97
N PRO A 317 -24.94 1.68 1.73
CA PRO A 317 -23.55 2.04 1.47
C PRO A 317 -22.56 0.87 1.72
N ALA A 318 -22.88 -0.02 2.65
CA ALA A 318 -22.05 -1.18 2.93
C ALA A 318 -22.07 -2.19 1.77
N GLY A 319 -23.26 -2.51 1.24
CA GLY A 319 -23.41 -3.39 0.09
C GLY A 319 -22.83 -2.79 -1.19
N GLN A 320 -23.06 -1.50 -1.44
CA GLN A 320 -22.45 -0.78 -2.56
C GLN A 320 -20.92 -0.86 -2.50
N PHE A 321 -20.34 -0.59 -1.35
CA PHE A 321 -18.91 -0.64 -1.13
C PHE A 321 -18.35 -2.06 -1.26
N VAL A 322 -18.98 -3.08 -0.66
CA VAL A 322 -18.53 -4.47 -0.73
C VAL A 322 -18.46 -4.98 -2.18
N ARG A 323 -19.31 -4.52 -3.08
CA ARG A 323 -19.26 -4.91 -4.52
C ARG A 323 -18.01 -4.42 -5.24
N THR A 324 -17.36 -3.36 -4.75
CA THR A 324 -16.13 -2.83 -5.34
C THR A 324 -14.89 -3.67 -5.03
N TYR A 325 -14.98 -4.63 -4.11
CA TYR A 325 -13.82 -5.39 -3.62
C TYR A 325 -13.21 -6.32 -4.66
N PRO A 326 -11.88 -6.34 -4.78
CA PRO A 326 -11.19 -7.29 -5.63
C PRO A 326 -11.32 -8.72 -5.07
N LYS A 327 -11.70 -9.67 -5.92
CA LYS A 327 -11.89 -11.07 -5.50
C LYS A 327 -10.57 -11.82 -5.30
N PHE A 328 -9.42 -11.33 -5.70
CA PHE A 328 -8.06 -11.91 -5.59
C PHE A 328 -7.95 -13.46 -5.75
N ARG A 329 -8.92 -14.13 -6.39
CA ARG A 329 -8.98 -15.62 -6.45
C ARG A 329 -7.72 -16.20 -7.09
N ALA A 330 -7.36 -15.72 -8.28
CA ALA A 330 -6.16 -16.17 -9.00
C ALA A 330 -4.87 -15.82 -8.23
N LYS A 331 -4.77 -14.59 -7.69
CA LYS A 331 -3.61 -14.17 -6.89
C LYS A 331 -3.47 -14.99 -5.59
N ARG A 332 -4.57 -15.42 -4.98
CA ARG A 332 -4.53 -16.30 -3.79
C ARG A 332 -4.06 -17.70 -4.15
N LEU A 333 -4.47 -18.24 -5.31
CA LEU A 333 -3.98 -19.54 -5.80
C LEU A 333 -2.49 -19.47 -6.14
N LEU A 334 -2.05 -18.45 -6.85
CA LEU A 334 -0.62 -18.21 -7.13
C LEU A 334 0.18 -18.06 -5.82
N ARG A 335 -0.36 -17.33 -4.85
CA ARG A 335 0.25 -17.21 -3.53
C ARG A 335 0.38 -18.55 -2.83
N TRP A 336 -0.68 -19.37 -2.84
CA TRP A 336 -0.64 -20.71 -2.26
C TRP A 336 0.43 -21.59 -2.93
N GLY A 337 0.51 -21.55 -4.27
CA GLY A 337 1.55 -22.27 -5.01
C GLY A 337 2.95 -21.79 -4.65
N PHE A 338 3.18 -20.48 -4.62
CA PHE A 338 4.46 -19.90 -4.21
C PHE A 338 4.84 -20.29 -2.77
N ASP A 339 3.87 -20.26 -1.86
CA ASP A 339 4.05 -20.64 -0.46
C ASP A 339 4.43 -22.12 -0.29
N ARG A 340 3.92 -23.00 -1.17
CA ARG A 340 4.12 -24.45 -1.09
C ARG A 340 5.38 -24.91 -1.81
N PHE A 341 5.76 -24.23 -2.89
CA PHE A 341 6.77 -24.70 -3.85
C PHE A 341 7.91 -23.69 -4.05
N GLN A 342 8.17 -22.80 -3.08
CA GLN A 342 9.33 -21.91 -3.12
C GLN A 342 10.60 -22.74 -2.94
N LEU A 343 11.18 -23.18 -4.05
CA LEU A 343 12.41 -23.96 -4.12
C LEU A 343 13.51 -23.09 -4.76
N ASP A 344 14.62 -22.87 -4.07
CA ASP A 344 15.70 -22.02 -4.57
C ASP A 344 16.39 -22.62 -5.81
N PHE A 345 16.66 -23.93 -5.81
CA PHE A 345 17.41 -24.60 -6.89
C PHE A 345 16.72 -24.51 -8.26
N PRO A 346 15.41 -24.74 -8.43
CA PRO A 346 14.79 -24.60 -9.75
C PRO A 346 14.78 -23.16 -10.26
N PHE A 347 14.72 -22.15 -9.39
CA PHE A 347 14.71 -20.74 -9.79
C PHE A 347 16.03 -20.31 -10.46
N ASN A 348 17.17 -20.84 -10.06
CA ASN A 348 18.45 -20.55 -10.69
C ASN A 348 18.47 -20.85 -12.20
N TRP A 349 17.65 -21.81 -12.63
CA TRP A 349 17.55 -22.23 -14.03
C TRP A 349 16.24 -21.78 -14.67
N LEU A 350 15.12 -21.88 -13.95
CA LEU A 350 13.78 -21.58 -14.48
C LEU A 350 13.57 -20.10 -14.78
N LEU A 351 14.28 -19.18 -14.06
CA LEU A 351 14.11 -17.75 -14.22
C LEU A 351 14.38 -17.28 -15.66
N ALA A 352 15.33 -17.90 -16.34
CA ALA A 352 15.65 -17.60 -17.74
C ALA A 352 14.63 -18.16 -18.75
N THR A 353 13.72 -19.05 -18.32
CA THR A 353 12.76 -19.67 -19.23
C THR A 353 11.61 -18.74 -19.62
N ARG A 354 11.14 -18.83 -20.87
CA ARG A 354 10.02 -18.02 -21.39
C ARG A 354 8.76 -18.08 -20.51
N PRO A 355 8.29 -19.26 -20.02
CA PRO A 355 7.08 -19.32 -19.19
C PRO A 355 7.21 -18.56 -17.87
N VAL A 356 8.36 -18.65 -17.19
CA VAL A 356 8.58 -17.96 -15.90
C VAL A 356 8.72 -16.45 -16.11
N ARG A 357 9.42 -16.02 -17.18
CA ARG A 357 9.49 -14.60 -17.57
C ARG A 357 8.10 -14.03 -17.88
N ALA A 358 7.28 -14.75 -18.64
CA ALA A 358 5.91 -14.34 -18.94
C ALA A 358 5.04 -14.25 -17.66
N ALA A 359 5.16 -15.22 -16.75
CA ALA A 359 4.46 -15.21 -15.47
C ALA A 359 4.91 -14.03 -14.58
N ALA A 360 6.22 -13.74 -14.51
CA ALA A 360 6.75 -12.59 -13.81
C ALA A 360 6.26 -11.27 -14.42
N GLY A 361 6.28 -11.16 -15.74
CA GLY A 361 5.72 -10.01 -16.46
C GLY A 361 4.26 -9.76 -16.14
N LEU A 362 3.45 -10.82 -16.08
CA LEU A 362 2.05 -10.72 -15.67
C LEU A 362 1.88 -10.22 -14.22
N VAL A 363 2.77 -10.63 -13.31
CA VAL A 363 2.75 -10.22 -11.91
C VAL A 363 3.07 -8.73 -11.76
N TYR A 364 4.10 -8.23 -12.45
CA TYR A 364 4.57 -6.86 -12.33
C TYR A 364 3.81 -5.86 -13.22
N PHE A 365 3.43 -6.25 -14.44
CA PHE A 365 2.90 -5.34 -15.46
C PHE A 365 1.43 -5.57 -15.84
N HIS A 366 0.70 -6.45 -15.16
CA HIS A 366 -0.76 -6.62 -15.27
C HIS A 366 -1.30 -6.76 -16.71
N HIS A 367 -0.94 -7.68 -17.52
CA HIS A 367 -1.43 -7.89 -18.91
C HIS A 367 -0.92 -6.89 -19.98
N LYS A 368 -0.06 -5.96 -19.64
CA LYS A 368 0.55 -5.06 -20.61
C LYS A 368 1.84 -5.70 -21.10
N GLY A 369 1.81 -6.35 -22.23
CA GLY A 369 2.87 -7.12 -22.89
C GLY A 369 4.28 -6.99 -22.29
N VAL A 370 4.97 -8.10 -22.11
CA VAL A 370 6.37 -8.11 -21.65
C VAL A 370 7.25 -7.99 -22.89
N PHE A 371 8.09 -6.96 -22.96
CA PHE A 371 9.10 -6.81 -24.00
C PHE A 371 10.39 -7.53 -23.64
N ASP A 372 11.05 -8.09 -24.65
CA ASP A 372 12.44 -8.52 -24.55
C ASP A 372 13.34 -7.29 -24.68
N PRO A 373 14.25 -6.99 -23.73
CA PRO A 373 15.12 -5.82 -23.80
C PRO A 373 16.15 -5.86 -24.94
N SER A 374 16.20 -6.91 -25.73
CA SER A 374 17.03 -7.00 -26.94
C SER A 374 16.44 -6.26 -28.16
N GLU A 375 15.19 -5.82 -28.14
CA GLU A 375 14.63 -4.92 -29.16
C GLU A 375 14.79 -3.45 -28.74
N PRO A 376 15.31 -2.55 -29.61
CA PRO A 376 15.49 -1.15 -29.27
C PRO A 376 14.13 -0.51 -28.97
N ALA A 377 14.01 0.09 -27.79
CA ALA A 377 12.81 0.81 -27.37
C ALA A 377 12.50 1.92 -28.39
N ALA A 378 11.27 1.95 -28.90
CA ALA A 378 10.80 3.08 -29.67
C ALA A 378 10.93 4.38 -28.83
N PRO A 379 11.40 5.49 -29.40
CA PRO A 379 11.62 6.73 -28.67
C PRO A 379 10.30 7.19 -28.05
N LEU A 380 10.36 7.52 -26.74
CA LEU A 380 9.24 8.14 -26.03
C LEU A 380 8.81 9.39 -26.81
N ALA A 381 7.57 9.42 -27.25
CA ALA A 381 6.98 10.61 -27.83
C ALA A 381 7.13 11.77 -26.83
N ALA A 382 7.76 12.86 -27.28
CA ALA A 382 7.84 14.10 -26.54
C ALA A 382 6.41 14.57 -26.16
N PRO A 383 6.22 15.22 -25.01
CA PRO A 383 4.94 15.83 -24.71
C PRO A 383 4.60 16.82 -25.83
N GLN A 384 3.45 16.64 -26.45
CA GLN A 384 2.93 17.63 -27.40
C GLN A 384 2.64 18.89 -26.58
N ASN A 385 3.44 19.91 -26.80
CA ASN A 385 3.09 21.27 -26.43
C ASN A 385 1.88 21.67 -27.26
N GLU A 386 0.72 21.70 -26.67
CA GLU A 386 -0.41 22.47 -27.19
C GLU A 386 -0.17 23.95 -26.84
N ASP A 387 0.65 24.62 -27.66
CA ASP A 387 0.65 26.07 -27.77
C ASP A 387 0.59 26.39 -29.26
N SER A 388 -0.53 26.91 -29.69
CA SER A 388 -0.66 27.92 -30.76
C SER A 388 -2.07 27.97 -31.35
N PRO A 389 -2.48 29.14 -31.84
CA PRO A 389 -2.70 30.46 -31.19
C PRO A 389 -4.18 30.75 -31.01
#